data_6d2eb638488e1e93fc9d827deb97b29c
#
_entry.id   6d2eb638488e1e93fc9d827deb97b29c
#
_cell.length_a   1.000
_cell.length_b   1.000
_cell.length_c   1.000
_cell.angle_alpha   90.00
_cell.angle_beta   90.00
_cell.angle_gamma   90.00
#
_symmetry.space_group_name_H-M   'P 1'
#
loop_
_entity.id
_entity.type
_entity.pdbx_description
1 polymer ?
#
loop_
_entity_poly.entity_id
_entity_poly.type
_entity_poly.pdbx_seq_one_letter_code
_entity_poly.pdbx_strand_id
1 'polypeptide(L)'
;MTSLDFKNSRVQQLRRLLGRRSSRYEEGSFVVEGPVLVTEAIRAGWICEAQFVPENSETAIEGGGSIFELASGVLERVASTSAPQPPLAIVQMPEVGDVAERLHSASFVVALDRISDPGNLGTILRSAEAAGADLVVLTPGGVDPYNPKVVRAAAGALFHVPFVVAELDDVAAAGLRLVGTSSHSADGRTVLPHTDVDFTGRVAIVMGNEAAGLPDHWDDANGPIREWVTIPHRGRTE
;
A
#
# COMPACT_ATOMS: atom_id res chain seq x y z
N MET A 1 26.62 -13.95 -20.21
CA MET A 1 25.18 -13.93 -20.55
C MET A 1 24.93 -12.88 -21.61
N THR A 2 23.99 -13.07 -22.52
CA THR A 2 23.67 -12.01 -23.51
C THR A 2 22.74 -11.00 -22.82
N SER A 3 23.15 -9.72 -22.77
CA SER A 3 22.34 -8.66 -22.17
C SER A 3 21.02 -8.46 -22.92
N LEU A 4 19.94 -8.24 -22.19
CA LEU A 4 18.60 -8.08 -22.74
C LEU A 4 18.42 -6.69 -23.35
N ASP A 5 18.00 -6.64 -24.59
CA ASP A 5 17.62 -5.40 -25.25
C ASP A 5 16.20 -4.97 -24.88
N PHE A 6 15.82 -3.76 -25.30
CA PHE A 6 14.52 -3.19 -25.02
C PHE A 6 13.34 -3.97 -25.61
N LYS A 7 13.55 -4.76 -26.70
CA LYS A 7 12.49 -5.54 -27.36
C LYS A 7 12.29 -6.92 -26.73
N ASN A 8 13.19 -7.33 -25.84
CA ASN A 8 13.11 -8.63 -25.18
C ASN A 8 11.80 -8.78 -24.41
N SER A 9 11.19 -9.96 -24.45
CA SER A 9 9.88 -10.23 -23.81
C SER A 9 9.89 -10.00 -22.30
N ARG A 10 10.98 -10.31 -21.60
CA ARG A 10 11.15 -10.06 -20.17
C ARG A 10 11.20 -8.56 -19.85
N VAL A 11 11.87 -7.78 -20.68
CA VAL A 11 11.91 -6.32 -20.55
C VAL A 11 10.53 -5.72 -20.83
N GLN A 12 9.78 -6.25 -21.79
CA GLN A 12 8.41 -5.81 -22.05
C GLN A 12 7.46 -6.19 -20.89
N GLN A 13 7.65 -7.35 -20.25
CA GLN A 13 6.94 -7.74 -19.02
C GLN A 13 7.18 -6.70 -17.93
N LEU A 14 8.44 -6.40 -17.61
CA LEU A 14 8.83 -5.40 -16.60
C LEU A 14 8.13 -4.05 -16.85
N ARG A 15 8.10 -3.59 -18.12
CA ARG A 15 7.40 -2.35 -18.50
C ARG A 15 5.88 -2.40 -18.27
N ARG A 16 5.24 -3.52 -18.60
CA ARG A 16 3.80 -3.67 -18.36
C ARG A 16 3.48 -3.60 -16.87
N LEU A 17 4.25 -4.31 -16.05
CA LEU A 17 4.08 -4.32 -14.60
C LEU A 17 4.30 -2.93 -13.97
N LEU A 18 5.31 -2.18 -14.45
CA LEU A 18 5.54 -0.80 -14.01
C LEU A 18 4.41 0.14 -14.42
N GLY A 19 3.87 -0.01 -15.62
CA GLY A 19 2.94 0.96 -16.20
C GLY A 19 1.46 0.68 -15.97
N ARG A 20 1.05 -0.58 -15.77
CA ARG A 20 -0.36 -0.97 -15.86
C ARG A 20 -0.83 -1.77 -14.65
N ARG A 21 -1.87 -1.28 -13.96
CA ARG A 21 -2.54 -2.00 -12.87
C ARG A 21 -3.07 -3.36 -13.33
N SER A 22 -3.78 -3.41 -14.48
CA SER A 22 -4.33 -4.66 -15.01
C SER A 22 -3.26 -5.73 -15.19
N SER A 23 -2.11 -5.37 -15.76
CA SER A 23 -1.02 -6.34 -15.95
C SER A 23 -0.47 -6.89 -14.62
N ARG A 24 -0.39 -6.06 -13.56
CA ARG A 24 0.03 -6.53 -12.24
C ARG A 24 -0.91 -7.60 -11.68
N TYR A 25 -2.23 -7.36 -11.78
CA TYR A 25 -3.23 -8.30 -11.26
C TYR A 25 -3.41 -9.52 -12.16
N GLU A 26 -3.28 -9.40 -13.49
CA GLU A 26 -3.31 -10.52 -14.43
C GLU A 26 -2.12 -11.45 -14.26
N GLU A 27 -0.92 -10.88 -14.00
CA GLU A 27 0.31 -11.65 -13.80
C GLU A 27 0.56 -12.02 -12.32
N GLY A 28 -0.25 -11.49 -11.38
CA GLY A 28 -0.08 -11.72 -9.94
C GLY A 28 1.25 -11.21 -9.40
N SER A 29 1.86 -10.20 -10.05
CA SER A 29 3.22 -9.74 -9.76
C SER A 29 3.36 -8.23 -9.95
N PHE A 30 4.32 -7.64 -9.28
CA PHE A 30 4.63 -6.21 -9.37
C PHE A 30 6.14 -5.97 -9.35
N VAL A 31 6.55 -4.72 -9.53
CA VAL A 31 7.97 -4.37 -9.58
C VAL A 31 8.39 -3.61 -8.33
N VAL A 32 9.49 -4.04 -7.76
CA VAL A 32 10.20 -3.38 -6.65
C VAL A 32 11.51 -2.84 -7.18
N GLU A 33 11.80 -1.57 -6.89
CA GLU A 33 12.99 -0.85 -7.35
C GLU A 33 13.93 -0.54 -6.19
N GLY A 34 15.18 -0.88 -6.36
CA GLY A 34 16.28 -0.53 -5.47
C GLY A 34 16.66 -1.61 -4.45
N PRO A 35 17.95 -1.61 -4.04
CA PRO A 35 18.52 -2.69 -3.25
C PRO A 35 17.87 -2.80 -1.86
N VAL A 36 17.51 -1.68 -1.25
CA VAL A 36 16.88 -1.65 0.08
C VAL A 36 15.52 -2.34 0.04
N LEU A 37 14.63 -1.95 -0.88
CA LEU A 37 13.28 -2.49 -0.96
C LEU A 37 13.26 -3.95 -1.41
N VAL A 38 14.15 -4.34 -2.33
CA VAL A 38 14.29 -5.74 -2.76
C VAL A 38 14.77 -6.60 -1.60
N THR A 39 15.73 -6.12 -0.81
CA THR A 39 16.20 -6.83 0.39
C THR A 39 15.09 -6.97 1.43
N GLU A 40 14.30 -5.91 1.65
CA GLU A 40 13.16 -5.96 2.59
C GLU A 40 12.07 -6.93 2.13
N ALA A 41 11.73 -6.97 0.83
CA ALA A 41 10.79 -7.94 0.29
C ALA A 41 11.26 -9.38 0.55
N ILE A 42 12.54 -9.68 0.27
CA ILE A 42 13.12 -11.01 0.50
C ILE A 42 13.11 -11.36 2.00
N ARG A 43 13.51 -10.44 2.89
CA ARG A 43 13.52 -10.65 4.34
C ARG A 43 12.12 -10.89 4.92
N ALA A 44 11.12 -10.23 4.35
CA ALA A 44 9.72 -10.44 4.70
C ALA A 44 9.12 -11.74 4.13
N GLY A 45 9.91 -12.53 3.40
CA GLY A 45 9.49 -13.81 2.84
C GLY A 45 8.70 -13.70 1.53
N TRP A 46 8.71 -12.53 0.88
CA TRP A 46 8.05 -12.38 -0.42
C TRP A 46 8.89 -13.02 -1.53
N ILE A 47 8.22 -13.65 -2.48
CA ILE A 47 8.88 -14.39 -3.57
C ILE A 47 9.32 -13.40 -4.65
N CYS A 48 10.63 -13.26 -4.82
CA CYS A 48 11.22 -12.57 -5.95
C CYS A 48 11.46 -13.55 -7.09
N GLU A 49 10.79 -13.37 -8.23
CA GLU A 49 10.93 -14.25 -9.40
C GLU A 49 12.18 -13.96 -10.21
N ALA A 50 12.47 -12.67 -10.39
CA ALA A 50 13.54 -12.20 -11.24
C ALA A 50 14.04 -10.82 -10.83
N GLN A 51 15.33 -10.58 -11.11
CA GLN A 51 15.99 -9.29 -10.99
C GLN A 51 16.57 -8.85 -12.32
N PHE A 52 16.49 -7.56 -12.57
CA PHE A 52 17.06 -6.91 -13.75
C PHE A 52 18.11 -5.90 -13.28
N VAL A 53 19.33 -6.14 -13.70
CA VAL A 53 20.50 -5.34 -13.35
C VAL A 53 21.17 -4.79 -14.62
N PRO A 54 21.87 -3.65 -14.57
CA PRO A 54 22.71 -3.22 -15.69
C PRO A 54 23.76 -4.27 -16.02
N GLU A 55 24.13 -4.40 -17.29
CA GLU A 55 25.24 -5.27 -17.70
C GLU A 55 26.54 -4.92 -16.97
N ASN A 56 27.31 -5.92 -16.61
CA ASN A 56 28.57 -5.78 -15.85
C ASN A 56 28.39 -5.12 -14.45
N SER A 57 27.20 -5.24 -13.86
CA SER A 57 26.90 -4.70 -12.53
C SER A 57 26.82 -5.81 -11.50
N GLU A 58 27.29 -5.53 -10.29
CA GLU A 58 27.18 -6.42 -9.11
C GLU A 58 26.02 -6.03 -8.19
N THR A 59 24.96 -5.43 -8.75
CA THR A 59 23.83 -4.92 -7.93
C THR A 59 22.74 -5.95 -7.66
N ALA A 60 22.89 -7.20 -8.12
CA ALA A 60 21.95 -8.27 -7.82
C ALA A 60 21.97 -8.61 -6.32
N ILE A 61 20.78 -8.90 -5.78
CA ILE A 61 20.58 -9.28 -4.38
C ILE A 61 20.41 -10.79 -4.26
N GLU A 62 21.11 -11.41 -3.31
CA GLU A 62 20.97 -12.83 -3.03
C GLU A 62 19.52 -13.17 -2.62
N GLY A 63 18.97 -14.26 -3.16
CA GLY A 63 17.58 -14.65 -2.94
C GLY A 63 16.54 -13.95 -3.83
N GLY A 64 16.96 -13.02 -4.68
CA GLY A 64 16.05 -12.26 -5.56
C GLY A 64 15.71 -12.93 -6.88
N GLY A 65 15.77 -14.27 -6.97
CA GLY A 65 15.33 -15.04 -8.15
C GLY A 65 16.33 -15.02 -9.30
N SER A 66 15.82 -15.22 -10.52
CA SER A 66 16.65 -15.25 -11.74
C SER A 66 17.23 -13.87 -12.06
N ILE A 67 18.51 -13.82 -12.41
CA ILE A 67 19.20 -12.56 -12.74
C ILE A 67 19.24 -12.36 -14.26
N PHE A 68 18.80 -11.19 -14.71
CA PHE A 68 18.83 -10.77 -16.11
C PHE A 68 19.63 -9.48 -16.24
N GLU A 69 20.62 -9.49 -17.09
CA GLU A 69 21.41 -8.29 -17.43
C GLU A 69 20.69 -7.46 -18.49
N LEU A 70 20.57 -6.17 -18.27
CA LEU A 70 20.01 -5.20 -19.21
C LEU A 70 21.13 -4.53 -19.99
N ALA A 71 21.00 -4.47 -21.31
CA ALA A 71 21.90 -3.73 -22.15
C ALA A 71 21.91 -2.23 -21.78
N SER A 72 23.00 -1.55 -22.12
CA SER A 72 23.19 -0.12 -21.83
C SER A 72 21.99 0.74 -22.25
N GLY A 73 21.50 1.62 -21.36
CA GLY A 73 20.38 2.52 -21.58
C GLY A 73 18.99 1.88 -21.50
N VAL A 74 18.90 0.56 -21.27
CA VAL A 74 17.59 -0.12 -21.14
C VAL A 74 16.95 0.17 -19.79
N LEU A 75 17.72 0.19 -18.71
CA LEU A 75 17.24 0.47 -17.37
C LEU A 75 16.53 1.82 -17.29
N GLU A 76 17.14 2.88 -17.79
CA GLU A 76 16.61 4.25 -17.80
C GLU A 76 15.34 4.39 -18.62
N ARG A 77 15.19 3.58 -19.68
CA ARG A 77 14.00 3.56 -20.53
C ARG A 77 12.83 2.80 -19.93
N VAL A 78 13.09 1.87 -19.03
CA VAL A 78 12.09 0.98 -18.43
C VAL A 78 11.61 1.51 -17.09
N ALA A 79 12.52 2.02 -16.28
CA ALA A 79 12.25 2.47 -14.92
C ALA A 79 11.16 3.56 -14.84
N SER A 80 10.51 3.63 -13.70
CA SER A 80 9.46 4.61 -13.40
C SER A 80 10.00 5.93 -12.83
N THR A 81 11.31 6.03 -12.65
CA THR A 81 12.02 7.19 -12.06
C THR A 81 13.03 7.76 -13.03
N SER A 82 13.40 9.01 -12.86
CA SER A 82 14.43 9.70 -13.65
C SER A 82 15.86 9.26 -13.28
N ALA A 83 16.05 8.70 -12.08
CA ALA A 83 17.31 8.17 -11.58
C ALA A 83 17.08 6.77 -10.99
N PRO A 84 16.92 5.76 -11.84
CA PRO A 84 16.57 4.43 -11.38
C PRO A 84 17.68 3.79 -10.54
N GLN A 85 17.28 3.09 -9.51
CA GLN A 85 18.17 2.36 -8.60
C GLN A 85 18.08 0.85 -8.88
N PRO A 86 19.11 0.22 -9.47
CA PRO A 86 19.09 -1.23 -9.64
C PRO A 86 19.28 -1.98 -8.30
N PRO A 87 18.76 -3.22 -8.20
CA PRO A 87 18.02 -3.94 -9.22
C PRO A 87 16.55 -3.50 -9.32
N LEU A 88 15.91 -3.80 -10.47
CA LEU A 88 14.46 -3.87 -10.55
C LEU A 88 14.04 -5.33 -10.38
N ALA A 89 13.25 -5.66 -9.37
CA ALA A 89 12.82 -7.03 -9.12
C ALA A 89 11.33 -7.22 -9.43
N ILE A 90 10.98 -8.34 -10.05
CA ILE A 90 9.60 -8.81 -10.15
C ILE A 90 9.30 -9.64 -8.91
N VAL A 91 8.30 -9.21 -8.14
CA VAL A 91 7.89 -9.83 -6.87
C VAL A 91 6.46 -10.32 -7.00
N GLN A 92 6.18 -11.53 -6.54
CA GLN A 92 4.81 -12.10 -6.53
C GLN A 92 3.95 -11.38 -5.51
N MET A 93 2.70 -11.13 -5.87
CA MET A 93 1.69 -10.69 -4.91
C MET A 93 1.36 -11.85 -3.96
N PRO A 94 1.23 -11.60 -2.65
CA PRO A 94 0.86 -12.65 -1.71
C PRO A 94 -0.61 -13.07 -1.90
N GLU A 95 -0.90 -14.32 -1.58
CA GLU A 95 -2.28 -14.77 -1.45
C GLU A 95 -2.96 -14.08 -0.26
N VAL A 96 -4.11 -13.48 -0.49
CA VAL A 96 -4.81 -12.71 0.54
C VAL A 96 -5.49 -13.62 1.58
N GLY A 97 -5.91 -14.83 1.19
CA GLY A 97 -6.70 -15.73 2.05
C GLY A 97 -8.13 -15.23 2.27
N ASP A 98 -8.79 -15.70 3.32
CA ASP A 98 -10.15 -15.28 3.66
C ASP A 98 -10.16 -13.91 4.33
N VAL A 99 -10.78 -12.93 3.67
CA VAL A 99 -10.88 -11.54 4.14
C VAL A 99 -11.71 -11.44 5.42
N ALA A 100 -12.81 -12.19 5.51
CA ALA A 100 -13.67 -12.15 6.69
C ALA A 100 -12.96 -12.72 7.92
N GLU A 101 -12.22 -13.82 7.76
CA GLU A 101 -11.40 -14.40 8.83
C GLU A 101 -10.32 -13.40 9.31
N ARG A 102 -9.64 -12.74 8.40
CA ARG A 102 -8.64 -11.70 8.73
C ARG A 102 -9.25 -10.54 9.52
N LEU A 103 -10.41 -10.04 9.09
CA LEU A 103 -11.12 -8.97 9.79
C LEU A 103 -11.59 -9.42 11.18
N HIS A 104 -12.08 -10.65 11.33
CA HIS A 104 -12.53 -11.16 12.62
C HIS A 104 -11.38 -11.38 13.60
N SER A 105 -10.21 -11.77 13.12
CA SER A 105 -9.02 -12.01 13.97
C SER A 105 -8.28 -10.73 14.35
N ALA A 106 -8.43 -9.66 13.57
CA ALA A 106 -7.74 -8.40 13.82
C ALA A 106 -8.30 -7.66 15.04
N SER A 107 -7.42 -7.03 15.81
CA SER A 107 -7.76 -6.17 16.94
C SER A 107 -7.58 -4.69 16.60
N PHE A 108 -6.55 -4.36 15.86
CA PHE A 108 -6.30 -2.98 15.40
C PHE A 108 -6.28 -2.91 13.88
N VAL A 109 -7.27 -2.26 13.30
CA VAL A 109 -7.46 -2.11 11.86
C VAL A 109 -7.36 -0.64 11.44
N VAL A 110 -6.74 -0.37 10.31
CA VAL A 110 -6.79 0.93 9.63
C VAL A 110 -7.56 0.76 8.32
N ALA A 111 -8.76 1.33 8.23
CA ALA A 111 -9.62 1.24 7.05
C ALA A 111 -9.54 2.53 6.24
N LEU A 112 -9.21 2.42 4.96
CA LEU A 112 -8.92 3.53 4.05
C LEU A 112 -9.93 3.56 2.92
N ASP A 113 -10.84 4.54 2.95
CA ASP A 113 -11.83 4.69 1.89
C ASP A 113 -11.29 5.50 0.72
N ARG A 114 -11.09 4.83 -0.39
CA ARG A 114 -10.74 5.41 -1.71
C ARG A 114 -9.59 6.42 -1.65
N ILE A 115 -8.57 6.18 -0.83
CA ILE A 115 -7.36 7.00 -0.84
C ILE A 115 -6.81 7.05 -2.26
N SER A 116 -6.56 8.23 -2.79
CA SER A 116 -6.24 8.46 -4.20
C SER A 116 -4.76 8.80 -4.45
N ASP A 117 -4.10 9.43 -3.49
CA ASP A 117 -2.69 9.79 -3.63
C ASP A 117 -1.75 8.64 -3.23
N PRO A 118 -0.82 8.23 -4.12
CA PRO A 118 0.15 7.18 -3.82
C PRO A 118 1.08 7.49 -2.65
N GLY A 119 1.43 8.75 -2.44
CA GLY A 119 2.28 9.20 -1.34
C GLY A 119 1.57 9.06 0.00
N ASN A 120 0.28 9.45 0.03
CA ASN A 120 -0.56 9.30 1.22
C ASN A 120 -0.72 7.83 1.61
N LEU A 121 -1.06 6.95 0.65
CA LEU A 121 -1.16 5.52 0.94
C LEU A 121 0.16 4.96 1.48
N GLY A 122 1.30 5.29 0.83
CA GLY A 122 2.60 4.84 1.32
C GLY A 122 2.92 5.33 2.73
N THR A 123 2.61 6.59 3.04
CA THR A 123 2.81 7.17 4.38
C THR A 123 1.91 6.50 5.43
N ILE A 124 0.65 6.24 5.08
CA ILE A 124 -0.28 5.56 5.98
C ILE A 124 0.16 4.13 6.26
N LEU A 125 0.62 3.37 5.25
CA LEU A 125 1.17 2.03 5.45
C LEU A 125 2.35 2.04 6.43
N ARG A 126 3.27 3.01 6.31
CA ARG A 126 4.38 3.18 7.26
C ARG A 126 3.89 3.48 8.67
N SER A 127 2.89 4.36 8.80
CA SER A 127 2.32 4.72 10.11
C SER A 127 1.59 3.54 10.73
N ALA A 128 0.85 2.76 9.93
CA ALA A 128 0.12 1.58 10.37
C ALA A 128 1.08 0.48 10.86
N GLU A 129 2.17 0.22 10.11
CA GLU A 129 3.23 -0.71 10.53
C GLU A 129 3.86 -0.26 11.85
N ALA A 130 4.28 1.00 11.93
CA ALA A 130 4.93 1.54 13.13
C ALA A 130 4.00 1.55 14.35
N ALA A 131 2.70 1.69 14.16
CA ALA A 131 1.68 1.62 15.21
C ALA A 131 1.26 0.19 15.58
N GLY A 132 1.75 -0.82 14.85
CA GLY A 132 1.41 -2.22 15.09
C GLY A 132 -0.01 -2.59 14.65
N ALA A 133 -0.51 -2.00 13.55
CA ALA A 133 -1.80 -2.39 12.99
C ALA A 133 -1.77 -3.86 12.52
N ASP A 134 -2.77 -4.62 12.91
CA ASP A 134 -2.91 -6.02 12.49
C ASP A 134 -3.32 -6.15 11.02
N LEU A 135 -4.06 -5.16 10.52
CA LEU A 135 -4.60 -5.17 9.17
C LEU A 135 -4.85 -3.75 8.65
N VAL A 136 -4.52 -3.51 7.40
CA VAL A 136 -4.97 -2.34 6.64
C VAL A 136 -6.02 -2.78 5.63
N VAL A 137 -7.17 -2.12 5.63
CA VAL A 137 -8.24 -2.33 4.65
C VAL A 137 -8.24 -1.21 3.63
N LEU A 138 -8.19 -1.56 2.37
CA LEU A 138 -8.29 -0.63 1.24
C LEU A 138 -9.64 -0.84 0.56
N THR A 139 -10.47 0.19 0.45
CA THR A 139 -11.72 0.02 -0.29
C THR A 139 -11.48 0.03 -1.80
N PRO A 140 -12.35 -0.62 -2.59
CA PRO A 140 -12.30 -0.56 -4.04
C PRO A 140 -12.34 0.88 -4.57
N GLY A 141 -11.66 1.14 -5.67
CA GLY A 141 -11.62 2.47 -6.30
C GLY A 141 -10.48 3.37 -5.81
N GLY A 142 -9.74 2.98 -4.80
CA GLY A 142 -8.52 3.66 -4.36
C GLY A 142 -7.29 3.37 -5.24
N VAL A 143 -6.19 4.04 -4.88
CA VAL A 143 -4.90 3.83 -5.52
C VAL A 143 -4.43 2.38 -5.33
N ASP A 144 -3.79 1.84 -6.35
CA ASP A 144 -3.26 0.49 -6.32
C ASP A 144 -2.06 0.39 -5.36
N PRO A 145 -2.10 -0.47 -4.32
CA PRO A 145 -1.01 -0.62 -3.36
C PRO A 145 0.30 -1.10 -4.02
N TYR A 146 0.21 -1.80 -5.14
CA TYR A 146 1.37 -2.26 -5.92
C TYR A 146 1.84 -1.27 -6.99
N ASN A 147 1.27 -0.06 -7.01
CA ASN A 147 1.79 1.01 -7.85
C ASN A 147 3.23 1.35 -7.45
N PRO A 148 4.18 1.48 -8.39
CA PRO A 148 5.58 1.78 -8.06
C PRO A 148 5.80 3.00 -7.17
N LYS A 149 4.92 4.01 -7.26
CA LYS A 149 4.97 5.18 -6.38
C LYS A 149 4.59 4.85 -4.94
N VAL A 150 3.57 3.98 -4.75
CA VAL A 150 3.17 3.50 -3.41
C VAL A 150 4.27 2.63 -2.81
N VAL A 151 4.79 1.67 -3.58
CA VAL A 151 5.87 0.77 -3.13
C VAL A 151 7.08 1.56 -2.62
N ARG A 152 7.48 2.61 -3.35
CA ARG A 152 8.58 3.49 -2.89
C ARG A 152 8.20 4.32 -1.66
N ALA A 153 7.00 4.92 -1.66
CA ALA A 153 6.54 5.77 -0.55
C ALA A 153 6.36 4.99 0.75
N ALA A 154 5.98 3.72 0.65
CA ALA A 154 5.86 2.82 1.79
C ALA A 154 7.22 2.44 2.43
N ALA A 155 8.35 2.65 1.74
CA ALA A 155 9.71 2.47 2.27
C ALA A 155 9.94 1.11 2.97
N GLY A 156 9.29 0.04 2.47
CA GLY A 156 9.38 -1.31 3.02
C GLY A 156 8.15 -1.75 3.83
N ALA A 157 7.38 -0.84 4.41
CA ALA A 157 6.21 -1.16 5.23
C ALA A 157 5.17 -2.03 4.49
N LEU A 158 5.07 -1.89 3.17
CA LEU A 158 4.21 -2.73 2.33
C LEU A 158 4.44 -4.23 2.53
N PHE A 159 5.67 -4.63 2.84
CA PHE A 159 6.06 -6.03 2.99
C PHE A 159 5.78 -6.59 4.39
N HIS A 160 5.50 -5.74 5.35
CA HIS A 160 5.37 -6.10 6.77
C HIS A 160 3.96 -5.93 7.31
N VAL A 161 3.20 -4.91 6.88
CA VAL A 161 1.83 -4.71 7.32
C VAL A 161 0.86 -5.47 6.41
N PRO A 162 0.07 -6.42 6.93
CA PRO A 162 -0.95 -7.10 6.14
C PRO A 162 -2.00 -6.12 5.63
N PHE A 163 -2.45 -6.28 4.39
CA PHE A 163 -3.57 -5.53 3.87
C PHE A 163 -4.50 -6.38 3.02
N VAL A 164 -5.75 -5.94 2.93
CA VAL A 164 -6.80 -6.57 2.12
C VAL A 164 -7.58 -5.50 1.36
N VAL A 165 -8.24 -5.91 0.30
CA VAL A 165 -9.23 -5.07 -0.39
C VAL A 165 -10.62 -5.57 0.00
N ALA A 166 -11.40 -4.71 0.67
CA ALA A 166 -12.74 -5.01 1.16
C ALA A 166 -13.60 -3.74 1.23
N GLU A 167 -14.91 -3.88 1.29
CA GLU A 167 -15.80 -2.74 1.50
C GLU A 167 -15.80 -2.29 2.97
N LEU A 168 -16.16 -1.03 3.23
CA LEU A 168 -16.27 -0.55 4.60
C LEU A 168 -17.33 -1.33 5.40
N ASP A 169 -18.38 -1.78 4.75
CA ASP A 169 -19.44 -2.58 5.38
C ASP A 169 -18.92 -3.93 5.91
N ASP A 170 -17.91 -4.53 5.26
CA ASP A 170 -17.24 -5.74 5.76
C ASP A 170 -16.50 -5.45 7.07
N VAL A 171 -15.88 -4.26 7.18
CA VAL A 171 -15.20 -3.82 8.40
C VAL A 171 -16.21 -3.62 9.54
N ALA A 172 -17.36 -3.00 9.23
CA ALA A 172 -18.44 -2.83 10.20
C ALA A 172 -19.00 -4.17 10.68
N ALA A 173 -19.22 -5.11 9.76
CA ALA A 173 -19.73 -6.45 10.05
C ALA A 173 -18.77 -7.31 10.92
N ALA A 174 -17.48 -7.01 10.92
CA ALA A 174 -16.48 -7.73 11.71
C ALA A 174 -16.55 -7.46 13.23
N GLY A 175 -17.45 -6.55 13.67
CA GLY A 175 -17.67 -6.25 15.09
C GLY A 175 -16.53 -5.45 15.72
N LEU A 176 -15.78 -4.69 14.92
CA LEU A 176 -14.81 -3.70 15.39
C LEU A 176 -15.52 -2.41 15.81
N ARG A 177 -15.01 -1.74 16.83
CA ARG A 177 -15.45 -0.38 17.17
C ARG A 177 -14.85 0.59 16.15
N LEU A 178 -15.73 1.30 15.42
CA LEU A 178 -15.32 2.18 14.32
C LEU A 178 -15.11 3.59 14.84
N VAL A 179 -13.91 4.13 14.59
CA VAL A 179 -13.52 5.50 14.93
C VAL A 179 -13.21 6.24 13.63
N GLY A 180 -14.06 7.17 13.26
CA GLY A 180 -13.87 7.99 12.05
C GLY A 180 -12.90 9.14 12.29
N THR A 181 -12.12 9.49 11.29
CA THR A 181 -11.27 10.68 11.33
C THR A 181 -11.94 11.84 10.61
N SER A 182 -11.86 13.03 11.17
CA SER A 182 -12.39 14.25 10.55
C SER A 182 -11.47 15.43 10.85
N SER A 183 -11.23 16.28 9.86
CA SER A 183 -10.52 17.54 10.02
C SER A 183 -11.40 18.67 10.57
N HIS A 184 -12.73 18.50 10.48
CA HIS A 184 -13.72 19.54 10.83
C HIS A 184 -14.80 19.00 11.76
N SER A 185 -15.30 19.88 12.64
CA SER A 185 -16.57 19.64 13.33
C SER A 185 -17.70 19.90 12.32
N ALA A 186 -18.35 18.86 11.83
CA ALA A 186 -19.54 18.99 11.01
C ALA A 186 -20.76 19.24 11.89
N ASP A 187 -21.80 19.90 11.35
CA ASP A 187 -23.04 20.21 12.06
C ASP A 187 -23.64 18.96 12.70
N GLY A 188 -23.77 19.00 14.02
CA GLY A 188 -24.38 17.93 14.82
C GLY A 188 -23.44 16.77 15.20
N ARG A 189 -22.16 16.80 14.81
CA ARG A 189 -21.18 15.77 15.14
C ARG A 189 -20.22 16.25 16.22
N THR A 190 -20.05 15.44 17.26
CA THR A 190 -18.99 15.66 18.25
C THR A 190 -17.71 15.02 17.77
N VAL A 191 -16.70 15.83 17.49
CA VAL A 191 -15.35 15.38 17.12
C VAL A 191 -14.43 15.65 18.31
N LEU A 192 -13.80 14.61 18.82
CA LEU A 192 -12.91 14.69 19.99
C LEU A 192 -11.45 14.78 19.53
N PRO A 193 -10.59 15.45 20.28
CA PRO A 193 -9.14 15.28 20.13
C PRO A 193 -8.79 13.79 20.24
N HIS A 194 -7.88 13.31 19.40
CA HIS A 194 -7.46 11.90 19.43
C HIS A 194 -6.89 11.46 20.78
N THR A 195 -6.41 12.40 21.61
CA THR A 195 -5.91 12.16 22.98
C THR A 195 -7.02 11.86 23.99
N ASP A 196 -8.28 12.20 23.67
CA ASP A 196 -9.42 12.09 24.58
C ASP A 196 -10.28 10.85 24.25
N VAL A 197 -9.84 10.02 23.30
CA VAL A 197 -10.50 8.79 22.88
C VAL A 197 -9.71 7.57 23.34
N ASP A 198 -10.39 6.59 23.89
CA ASP A 198 -9.83 5.31 24.25
C ASP A 198 -9.71 4.41 23.01
N PHE A 199 -8.51 4.06 22.60
CA PHE A 199 -8.25 3.15 21.49
C PHE A 199 -8.02 1.70 21.93
N THR A 200 -8.31 1.34 23.18
CA THR A 200 -8.18 -0.04 23.64
C THR A 200 -9.28 -0.95 23.08
N GLY A 201 -9.02 -2.25 23.11
CA GLY A 201 -9.94 -3.26 22.56
C GLY A 201 -9.86 -3.38 21.04
N ARG A 202 -10.89 -3.98 20.45
CA ARG A 202 -10.95 -4.17 18.99
C ARG A 202 -11.45 -2.89 18.31
N VAL A 203 -10.59 -2.23 17.56
CA VAL A 203 -10.87 -0.91 16.96
C VAL A 203 -10.46 -0.85 15.49
N ALA A 204 -11.25 -0.17 14.67
CA ALA A 204 -10.88 0.25 13.33
C ALA A 204 -10.87 1.78 13.25
N ILE A 205 -9.72 2.34 12.88
CA ILE A 205 -9.61 3.76 12.50
C ILE A 205 -10.00 3.88 11.04
N VAL A 206 -11.05 4.67 10.77
CA VAL A 206 -11.61 4.83 9.42
C VAL A 206 -11.22 6.20 8.88
N MET A 207 -10.50 6.20 7.77
CA MET A 207 -10.05 7.40 7.08
C MET A 207 -10.71 7.50 5.72
N GLY A 208 -11.30 8.65 5.42
CA GLY A 208 -11.94 8.93 4.13
C GLY A 208 -10.96 9.42 3.06
N ASN A 209 -11.48 9.54 1.85
CA ASN A 209 -10.77 10.15 0.72
C ASN A 209 -10.32 11.58 1.06
N GLU A 210 -9.17 11.99 0.54
CA GLU A 210 -8.54 13.29 0.85
C GLU A 210 -9.45 14.50 0.52
N ALA A 211 -10.21 14.40 -0.56
CA ALA A 211 -11.08 15.48 -1.03
C ALA A 211 -12.56 15.27 -0.71
N ALA A 212 -13.05 14.02 -0.82
CA ALA A 212 -14.46 13.70 -0.67
C ALA A 212 -14.85 13.25 0.75
N GLY A 213 -13.87 12.96 1.62
CA GLY A 213 -14.16 12.38 2.94
C GLY A 213 -14.72 10.96 2.86
N LEU A 214 -15.49 10.57 3.85
CA LEU A 214 -16.24 9.31 3.87
C LEU A 214 -17.56 9.45 3.11
N PRO A 215 -18.17 8.33 2.63
CA PRO A 215 -19.51 8.37 2.04
C PRO A 215 -20.55 8.92 3.03
N ASP A 216 -21.57 9.65 2.53
CA ASP A 216 -22.58 10.33 3.35
C ASP A 216 -23.25 9.41 4.39
N HIS A 217 -23.58 8.17 4.00
CA HIS A 217 -24.23 7.22 4.92
C HIS A 217 -23.29 6.72 6.05
N TRP A 218 -21.98 6.89 5.92
CA TRP A 218 -21.01 6.64 6.98
C TRP A 218 -20.84 7.87 7.88
N ASP A 219 -21.07 9.02 7.31
CA ASP A 219 -20.95 10.33 7.95
C ASP A 219 -22.26 10.76 8.66
N ASP A 220 -23.38 10.06 8.43
CA ASP A 220 -24.67 10.29 9.05
C ASP A 220 -24.66 9.93 10.55
N ALA A 221 -25.47 10.63 11.34
CA ALA A 221 -25.69 10.33 12.75
C ALA A 221 -26.18 8.90 13.04
N ASN A 222 -26.79 8.25 12.04
CA ASN A 222 -27.20 6.84 12.08
C ASN A 222 -26.21 5.89 11.41
N GLY A 223 -25.11 6.41 10.88
CA GLY A 223 -24.06 5.63 10.25
C GLY A 223 -23.36 4.66 11.21
N PRO A 224 -22.51 3.79 10.74
CA PRO A 224 -21.83 2.80 11.58
C PRO A 224 -20.76 3.41 12.50
N ILE A 225 -20.23 4.59 12.17
CA ILE A 225 -19.25 5.30 13.01
C ILE A 225 -19.99 6.04 14.12
N ARG A 226 -19.60 5.75 15.36
CA ARG A 226 -20.18 6.39 16.56
C ARG A 226 -19.24 7.38 17.23
N GLU A 227 -17.99 7.30 16.96
CA GLU A 227 -16.92 8.14 17.52
C GLU A 227 -16.11 8.79 16.42
N TRP A 228 -15.86 10.09 16.57
CA TRP A 228 -15.08 10.84 15.62
C TRP A 228 -13.91 11.52 16.30
N VAL A 229 -12.75 11.45 15.66
CA VAL A 229 -11.52 12.03 16.18
C VAL A 229 -10.87 12.98 15.21
N THR A 230 -10.17 13.94 15.78
CA THR A 230 -9.29 14.85 15.04
C THR A 230 -7.91 14.92 15.68
N ILE A 231 -6.91 15.19 14.88
CA ILE A 231 -5.61 15.65 15.36
C ILE A 231 -5.70 17.19 15.43
N PRO A 232 -5.71 17.80 16.61
CA PRO A 232 -5.84 19.26 16.73
C PRO A 232 -4.67 19.96 16.01
N HIS A 233 -4.97 20.86 15.13
CA HIS A 233 -3.96 21.67 14.43
C HIS A 233 -4.27 23.17 14.58
N ARG A 234 -3.24 24.02 14.54
CA ARG A 234 -3.36 25.47 14.71
C ARG A 234 -3.25 26.24 13.40
N GLY A 235 -3.04 25.54 12.31
CA GLY A 235 -2.83 26.12 10.98
C GLY A 235 -4.13 26.19 10.16
N ARG A 236 -4.02 26.73 8.93
CA ARG A 236 -5.10 26.74 7.93
C ARG A 236 -4.93 25.62 6.88
N THR A 237 -3.93 24.76 7.08
CA THR A 237 -3.65 23.62 6.18
C THR A 237 -4.54 22.47 6.60
N GLU A 238 -5.27 21.92 5.65
CA GLU A 238 -6.06 20.70 5.81
C GLU A 238 -5.16 19.46 5.76
#